data_a3d3bdaae5de9a1624b84b64d86653eb
#
_entry.id   a3d3bdaae5de9a1624b84b64d86653eb
#
_cell.length_a   1.000
_cell.length_b   1.000
_cell.length_c   1.000
_cell.angle_alpha   90.00
_cell.angle_beta   90.00
_cell.angle_gamma   90.00
#
_symmetry.space_group_name_H-M   'P 1'
#
loop_
_entity.id
_entity.type
_entity.pdbx_description
1 polymer ?
#
loop_
_entity_poly.entity_id
_entity_poly.type
_entity_poly.pdbx_seq_one_letter_code
_entity_poly.pdbx_strand_id
1 'polypeptide(L)'
;AVMAILNFLVGWFNGMGWPPCGRVMTHWFSQSERGTMMSIWNCAHNVGGALVGPMAVYGAMWFGSWFYGEQTELYFLIGTYVFPAVVAIFIGILAYILIRDTPQSCGLPSVEKWRNDYPKNYSEKHEEVLSTKEIFFKHVLNNKLLWYIAIANAFVYMVRYGCLDWAPTYLKESAGYDIKQAGWAYFLYEFAAIPGTLVCGWLSDKVFKGRRAMPTIIFMAIVAVFIYLYWQFSANVTIVTISLIAIGFFIYGPVMLIGVQALDLAPKNAAGTAAGLTGFF
;
A
#
# COMPACT_ATOMS: atom_id res chain seq x y z
N ALA A 1 -26.35 12.15 -7.35
CA ALA A 1 -25.46 12.57 -8.46
C ALA A 1 -24.17 13.21 -7.96
N VAL A 2 -24.22 14.28 -7.11
CA VAL A 2 -23.02 15.00 -6.63
C VAL A 2 -22.07 14.08 -5.87
N MET A 3 -22.54 13.27 -4.93
CA MET A 3 -21.70 12.33 -4.16
C MET A 3 -21.02 11.30 -5.06
N ALA A 4 -21.67 10.82 -6.11
CA ALA A 4 -21.07 9.89 -7.05
C ALA A 4 -19.92 10.53 -7.82
N ILE A 5 -20.07 11.78 -8.26
CA ILE A 5 -19.01 12.56 -8.95
C ILE A 5 -17.84 12.79 -7.99
N LEU A 6 -18.10 13.19 -6.75
CA LEU A 6 -17.06 13.43 -5.76
C LEU A 6 -16.29 12.14 -5.45
N ASN A 7 -16.99 11.03 -5.25
CA ASN A 7 -16.33 9.72 -5.03
C ASN A 7 -15.52 9.27 -6.23
N PHE A 8 -15.99 9.48 -7.45
CA PHE A 8 -15.21 9.23 -8.66
C PHE A 8 -13.93 10.06 -8.70
N LEU A 9 -14.03 11.37 -8.41
CA LEU A 9 -12.85 12.25 -8.37
C LEU A 9 -11.87 11.82 -7.28
N VAL A 10 -12.34 11.47 -6.09
CA VAL A 10 -11.49 10.94 -5.00
C VAL A 10 -10.76 9.69 -5.47
N GLY A 11 -11.45 8.73 -6.07
CA GLY A 11 -10.83 7.51 -6.60
C GLY A 11 -9.81 7.80 -7.70
N TRP A 12 -10.14 8.73 -8.60
CA TRP A 12 -9.25 9.16 -9.68
C TRP A 12 -7.94 9.75 -9.16
N PHE A 13 -8.00 10.71 -8.24
CA PHE A 13 -6.82 11.33 -7.65
C PHE A 13 -6.05 10.38 -6.74
N ASN A 14 -6.73 9.50 -6.00
CA ASN A 14 -6.08 8.50 -5.16
C ASN A 14 -5.23 7.51 -5.98
N GLY A 15 -5.71 7.11 -7.16
CA GLY A 15 -4.97 6.26 -8.09
C GLY A 15 -3.67 6.88 -8.62
N MET A 16 -3.51 8.21 -8.53
CA MET A 16 -2.30 8.91 -8.97
C MET A 16 -1.14 8.85 -7.94
N GLY A 17 -1.37 8.39 -6.71
CA GLY A 17 -0.36 8.40 -5.65
C GLY A 17 0.71 7.33 -5.80
N TRP A 18 0.33 6.11 -6.11
CA TRP A 18 1.24 4.95 -6.16
C TRP A 18 2.29 5.01 -7.29
N PRO A 19 1.96 5.35 -8.55
CA PRO A 19 2.93 5.36 -9.64
C PRO A 19 4.14 6.28 -9.40
N PRO A 20 4.00 7.53 -8.95
CA PRO A 20 5.13 8.40 -8.61
C PRO A 20 6.01 7.83 -7.49
N CYS A 21 5.40 7.26 -6.43
CA CYS A 21 6.15 6.63 -5.34
C CYS A 21 7.00 5.47 -5.86
N GLY A 22 6.42 4.61 -6.71
CA GLY A 22 7.15 3.52 -7.35
C GLY A 22 8.34 4.01 -8.17
N ARG A 23 8.17 5.10 -8.91
CA ARG A 23 9.26 5.73 -9.68
C ARG A 23 10.37 6.24 -8.77
N VAL A 24 10.07 7.01 -7.74
CA VAL A 24 11.05 7.50 -6.76
C VAL A 24 11.83 6.32 -6.17
N MET A 25 11.13 5.29 -5.71
CA MET A 25 11.75 4.12 -5.10
C MET A 25 12.69 3.37 -6.04
N THR A 26 12.36 3.28 -7.33
CA THR A 26 13.24 2.59 -8.31
C THR A 26 14.49 3.38 -8.65
N HIS A 27 14.47 4.71 -8.50
CA HIS A 27 15.64 5.56 -8.79
C HIS A 27 16.54 5.77 -7.57
N TRP A 28 15.99 5.77 -6.35
CA TRP A 28 16.74 6.02 -5.12
C TRP A 28 17.26 4.76 -4.44
N PHE A 29 16.66 3.59 -4.70
CA PHE A 29 17.04 2.33 -4.05
C PHE A 29 17.37 1.25 -5.07
N SER A 30 18.49 0.55 -4.83
CA SER A 30 18.92 -0.56 -5.68
C SER A 30 17.99 -1.77 -5.55
N GLN A 31 18.03 -2.68 -6.53
CA GLN A 31 17.15 -3.85 -6.53
C GLN A 31 17.38 -4.76 -5.31
N SER A 32 18.61 -4.82 -4.77
CA SER A 32 18.99 -5.67 -3.64
C SER A 32 18.43 -5.18 -2.28
N GLU A 33 18.01 -3.91 -2.16
CA GLU A 33 17.48 -3.32 -0.92
C GLU A 33 16.04 -2.79 -1.07
N ARG A 34 15.52 -2.78 -2.28
CA ARG A 34 14.22 -2.17 -2.61
C ARG A 34 13.05 -2.79 -1.86
N GLY A 35 13.06 -4.10 -1.64
CA GLY A 35 12.02 -4.78 -0.87
C GLY A 35 11.95 -4.31 0.58
N THR A 36 13.09 -4.16 1.24
CA THR A 36 13.18 -3.65 2.61
C THR A 36 12.76 -2.19 2.68
N MET A 37 13.23 -1.35 1.76
CA MET A 37 12.87 0.08 1.75
C MET A 37 11.40 0.30 1.43
N MET A 38 10.85 -0.46 0.50
CA MET A 38 9.41 -0.44 0.20
C MET A 38 8.58 -0.91 1.39
N SER A 39 9.06 -1.86 2.19
CA SER A 39 8.35 -2.30 3.38
C SER A 39 8.30 -1.22 4.46
N ILE A 40 9.39 -0.49 4.66
CA ILE A 40 9.42 0.68 5.56
C ILE A 40 8.46 1.76 5.07
N TRP A 41 8.51 2.08 3.77
CA TRP A 41 7.58 3.04 3.18
C TRP A 41 6.12 2.59 3.33
N ASN A 42 5.82 1.32 3.13
CA ASN A 42 4.47 0.78 3.23
C ASN A 42 3.88 0.87 4.65
N CYS A 43 4.72 0.90 5.70
CA CYS A 43 4.27 1.12 7.07
C CYS A 43 3.56 2.47 7.24
N ALA A 44 3.88 3.48 6.40
CA ALA A 44 3.19 4.77 6.40
C ALA A 44 1.68 4.62 6.12
N HIS A 45 1.28 3.61 5.33
CA HIS A 45 -0.11 3.31 5.06
C HIS A 45 -0.88 2.90 6.34
N ASN A 46 -0.29 2.00 7.13
CA ASN A 46 -0.88 1.54 8.39
C ASN A 46 -0.90 2.66 9.45
N VAL A 47 0.20 3.44 9.54
CA VAL A 47 0.28 4.61 10.44
C VAL A 47 -0.76 5.67 10.04
N GLY A 48 -0.87 5.98 8.74
CA GLY A 48 -1.87 6.92 8.24
C GLY A 48 -3.30 6.46 8.51
N GLY A 49 -3.60 5.18 8.27
CA GLY A 49 -4.88 4.57 8.58
C GLY A 49 -5.24 4.65 10.06
N ALA A 50 -4.26 4.41 10.94
CA ALA A 50 -4.46 4.53 12.39
C ALA A 50 -4.69 5.99 12.85
N LEU A 51 -4.07 6.97 12.18
CA LEU A 51 -4.16 8.38 12.55
C LEU A 51 -5.41 9.07 12.00
N VAL A 52 -5.98 8.62 10.88
CA VAL A 52 -7.09 9.32 10.23
C VAL A 52 -8.33 9.41 11.10
N GLY A 53 -8.65 8.36 11.86
CA GLY A 53 -9.79 8.35 12.78
C GLY A 53 -9.68 9.41 13.90
N PRO A 54 -8.60 9.38 14.72
CA PRO A 54 -8.33 10.43 15.70
C PRO A 54 -8.27 11.84 15.09
N MET A 55 -7.63 12.00 13.93
CA MET A 55 -7.56 13.30 13.24
C MET A 55 -8.95 13.81 12.85
N ALA A 56 -9.83 12.94 12.38
CA ALA A 56 -11.19 13.30 12.05
C ALA A 56 -11.96 13.78 13.29
N VAL A 57 -11.87 13.04 14.41
CA VAL A 57 -12.56 13.38 15.67
C VAL A 57 -12.00 14.68 16.26
N TYR A 58 -10.69 14.79 16.43
CA TYR A 58 -10.09 16.02 16.96
C TYR A 58 -10.27 17.21 16.05
N GLY A 59 -10.20 16.99 14.73
CA GLY A 59 -10.50 18.01 13.74
C GLY A 59 -11.94 18.52 13.84
N ALA A 60 -12.90 17.62 14.05
CA ALA A 60 -14.28 17.99 14.27
C ALA A 60 -14.46 18.85 15.54
N MET A 61 -13.78 18.45 16.65
CA MET A 61 -13.86 19.18 17.92
C MET A 61 -13.18 20.54 17.88
N TRP A 62 -11.97 20.63 17.35
CA TRP A 62 -11.19 21.87 17.36
C TRP A 62 -11.55 22.83 16.23
N PHE A 63 -11.61 22.32 15.00
CA PHE A 63 -11.84 23.15 13.82
C PHE A 63 -13.28 23.68 13.79
N GLY A 64 -14.25 22.83 14.16
CA GLY A 64 -15.66 23.24 14.26
C GLY A 64 -15.86 24.33 15.32
N SER A 65 -15.28 24.19 16.53
CA SER A 65 -15.39 25.17 17.58
C SER A 65 -14.62 26.47 17.28
N TRP A 66 -13.48 26.38 16.60
CA TRP A 66 -12.62 27.54 16.33
C TRP A 66 -13.22 28.50 15.30
N PHE A 67 -13.89 27.97 14.26
CA PHE A 67 -14.42 28.77 13.17
C PHE A 67 -15.88 29.18 13.35
N TYR A 68 -16.66 28.43 14.14
CA TYR A 68 -18.11 28.59 14.15
C TYR A 68 -18.73 28.77 15.55
N GLY A 69 -17.95 28.67 16.62
CA GLY A 69 -18.36 29.00 17.99
C GLY A 69 -19.42 28.09 18.65
N GLU A 70 -20.23 27.38 17.86
CA GLU A 70 -21.24 26.43 18.32
C GLU A 70 -21.03 25.05 17.70
N GLN A 71 -21.09 24.01 18.51
CA GLN A 71 -21.00 22.63 18.03
C GLN A 71 -22.37 22.16 17.48
N THR A 72 -22.64 22.49 16.22
CA THR A 72 -23.74 21.89 15.48
C THR A 72 -23.27 20.63 14.75
N GLU A 73 -24.18 19.70 14.44
CA GLU A 73 -23.86 18.48 13.67
C GLU A 73 -23.20 18.79 12.33
N LEU A 74 -23.59 19.89 11.69
CA LEU A 74 -22.98 20.34 10.42
C LEU A 74 -21.52 20.72 10.58
N TYR A 75 -21.16 21.44 11.64
CA TYR A 75 -19.80 21.87 11.90
C TYR A 75 -18.90 20.71 12.32
N PHE A 76 -19.47 19.73 13.04
CA PHE A 76 -18.79 18.48 13.33
C PHE A 76 -18.45 17.73 12.05
N LEU A 77 -19.38 17.57 11.11
CA LEU A 77 -19.16 16.96 9.82
C LEU A 77 -18.09 17.73 8.98
N ILE A 78 -18.20 19.06 8.91
CA ILE A 78 -17.22 19.88 8.20
C ILE A 78 -15.83 19.69 8.79
N GLY A 79 -15.66 19.75 10.11
CA GLY A 79 -14.37 19.56 10.79
C GLY A 79 -13.77 18.19 10.55
N THR A 80 -14.60 17.13 10.50
CA THR A 80 -14.20 15.76 10.21
C THR A 80 -13.49 15.61 8.86
N TYR A 81 -13.93 16.35 7.84
CA TYR A 81 -13.35 16.27 6.50
C TYR A 81 -12.32 17.37 6.22
N VAL A 82 -12.58 18.59 6.67
CA VAL A 82 -11.73 19.76 6.33
C VAL A 82 -10.38 19.69 7.04
N PHE A 83 -10.33 19.28 8.30
CA PHE A 83 -9.07 19.22 9.04
C PHE A 83 -8.07 18.22 8.43
N PRO A 84 -8.43 16.95 8.15
CA PRO A 84 -7.54 16.03 7.45
C PRO A 84 -7.15 16.53 6.05
N ALA A 85 -8.05 17.20 5.34
CA ALA A 85 -7.74 17.78 4.03
C ALA A 85 -6.70 18.90 4.10
N VAL A 86 -6.79 19.78 5.09
CA VAL A 86 -5.78 20.84 5.32
C VAL A 86 -4.42 20.23 5.64
N VAL A 87 -4.37 19.21 6.50
CA VAL A 87 -3.14 18.49 6.82
C VAL A 87 -2.56 17.79 5.56
N ALA A 88 -3.41 17.17 4.75
CA ALA A 88 -2.99 16.54 3.49
C ALA A 88 -2.42 17.57 2.49
N ILE A 89 -3.03 18.74 2.36
CA ILE A 89 -2.51 19.84 1.51
C ILE A 89 -1.14 20.29 2.02
N PHE A 90 -0.99 20.51 3.33
CA PHE A 90 0.27 20.90 3.93
C PHE A 90 1.38 19.86 3.68
N ILE A 91 1.09 18.57 3.89
CA ILE A 91 2.02 17.48 3.59
C ILE A 91 2.33 17.42 2.09
N GLY A 92 1.34 17.66 1.23
CA GLY A 92 1.52 17.74 -0.23
C GLY A 92 2.49 18.83 -0.64
N ILE A 93 2.39 20.02 -0.05
CA ILE A 93 3.31 21.15 -0.27
C ILE A 93 4.72 20.77 0.21
N LEU A 94 4.86 20.19 1.40
CA LEU A 94 6.16 19.71 1.90
C LEU A 94 6.77 18.66 0.97
N ALA A 95 5.97 17.72 0.50
CA ALA A 95 6.41 16.69 -0.44
C ALA A 95 6.92 17.31 -1.75
N TYR A 96 6.21 18.28 -2.30
CA TYR A 96 6.63 19.02 -3.51
C TYR A 96 7.97 19.73 -3.32
N ILE A 97 8.21 20.32 -2.16
CA ILE A 97 9.46 21.04 -1.86
C ILE A 97 10.62 20.07 -1.60
N LEU A 98 10.39 18.98 -0.88
CA LEU A 98 11.45 18.11 -0.35
C LEU A 98 11.75 16.90 -1.23
N ILE A 99 10.76 16.33 -1.91
CA ILE A 99 10.97 15.10 -2.70
C ILE A 99 11.58 15.45 -4.06
N ARG A 100 12.54 14.64 -4.48
CA ARG A 100 13.14 14.67 -5.82
C ARG A 100 12.95 13.30 -6.48
N ASP A 101 12.56 13.30 -7.74
CA ASP A 101 12.25 12.09 -8.50
C ASP A 101 13.45 11.16 -8.66
N THR A 102 14.61 11.74 -8.90
CA THR A 102 15.83 10.97 -9.23
C THR A 102 17.06 11.57 -8.57
N PRO A 103 18.09 10.76 -8.23
CA PRO A 103 19.37 11.28 -7.76
C PRO A 103 20.03 12.24 -8.76
N GLN A 104 19.87 11.99 -10.06
CA GLN A 104 20.45 12.82 -11.12
C GLN A 104 19.87 14.24 -11.09
N SER A 105 18.63 14.44 -10.70
CA SER A 105 18.03 15.78 -10.55
C SER A 105 18.70 16.61 -9.44
N CYS A 106 19.46 15.95 -8.56
CA CYS A 106 20.26 16.57 -7.50
C CYS A 106 21.77 16.61 -7.84
N GLY A 107 22.16 16.27 -9.06
CA GLY A 107 23.58 16.19 -9.47
C GLY A 107 24.32 14.96 -8.94
N LEU A 108 23.59 13.97 -8.43
CA LEU A 108 24.17 12.72 -7.90
C LEU A 108 24.20 11.63 -8.99
N PRO A 109 25.14 10.66 -8.91
CA PRO A 109 25.13 9.52 -9.81
C PRO A 109 23.89 8.62 -9.58
N SER A 110 23.59 7.75 -10.55
CA SER A 110 22.55 6.73 -10.36
C SER A 110 22.90 5.80 -9.19
N VAL A 111 21.88 5.23 -8.54
CA VAL A 111 22.08 4.34 -7.38
C VAL A 111 22.90 3.11 -7.74
N GLU A 112 22.75 2.57 -8.96
CA GLU A 112 23.51 1.43 -9.45
C GLU A 112 24.99 1.75 -9.52
N LYS A 113 25.35 2.93 -10.07
CA LYS A 113 26.75 3.39 -10.17
C LYS A 113 27.34 3.66 -8.79
N TRP A 114 26.56 4.25 -7.88
CA TRP A 114 27.05 4.58 -6.54
C TRP A 114 27.24 3.33 -5.67
N ARG A 115 26.30 2.36 -5.74
CA ARG A 115 26.34 1.11 -4.97
C ARG A 115 27.14 0.01 -5.63
N ASN A 116 27.50 0.15 -6.91
CA ASN A 116 28.04 -0.92 -7.77
C ASN A 116 27.14 -2.17 -7.75
N ASP A 117 25.82 -1.95 -7.76
CA ASP A 117 24.78 -2.99 -7.70
C ASP A 117 23.89 -2.90 -8.94
N TYR A 118 24.30 -3.64 -9.97
CA TYR A 118 23.62 -3.65 -11.25
C TYR A 118 22.66 -4.84 -11.36
N PRO A 119 21.41 -4.63 -11.78
CA PRO A 119 20.50 -5.72 -12.12
C PRO A 119 21.12 -6.64 -13.18
N LYS A 120 20.80 -7.94 -13.13
CA LYS A 120 21.36 -8.94 -14.08
C LYS A 120 21.19 -8.57 -15.55
N ASN A 121 20.13 -7.81 -15.88
CA ASN A 121 19.80 -7.36 -17.23
C ASN A 121 20.01 -5.85 -17.38
N TYR A 122 20.92 -5.26 -16.62
CA TYR A 122 21.21 -3.83 -16.72
C TYR A 122 21.78 -3.50 -18.09
N SER A 123 21.27 -2.45 -18.70
CA SER A 123 21.78 -1.84 -19.91
C SER A 123 21.66 -0.33 -19.73
N GLU A 124 22.68 0.44 -20.15
CA GLU A 124 22.63 1.92 -20.11
C GLU A 124 21.43 2.48 -20.88
N LYS A 125 20.92 1.74 -21.87
CA LYS A 125 19.66 2.05 -22.58
C LYS A 125 18.42 2.11 -21.66
N HIS A 126 18.46 1.54 -20.47
CA HIS A 126 17.38 1.64 -19.50
C HIS A 126 17.25 3.04 -18.86
N GLU A 127 18.25 3.89 -19.02
CA GLU A 127 18.26 5.28 -18.59
C GLU A 127 17.85 6.26 -19.71
N GLU A 128 17.72 5.79 -20.95
CA GLU A 128 17.27 6.62 -22.08
C GLU A 128 15.81 7.10 -21.89
N VAL A 129 15.52 8.31 -22.34
CA VAL A 129 14.17 8.88 -22.31
C VAL A 129 13.30 8.16 -23.33
N LEU A 130 12.43 7.27 -22.85
CA LEU A 130 11.49 6.54 -23.67
C LEU A 130 10.27 7.40 -24.01
N SER A 131 9.73 7.25 -25.22
CA SER A 131 8.45 7.85 -25.59
C SER A 131 7.31 7.25 -24.76
N THR A 132 6.30 8.08 -24.39
CA THR A 132 5.10 7.62 -23.66
C THR A 132 4.40 6.46 -24.36
N LYS A 133 4.33 6.46 -25.68
CA LYS A 133 3.77 5.35 -26.47
C LYS A 133 4.60 4.07 -26.33
N GLU A 134 5.92 4.20 -26.35
CA GLU A 134 6.82 3.06 -26.21
C GLU A 134 6.75 2.44 -24.82
N ILE A 135 6.71 3.27 -23.78
CA ILE A 135 6.50 2.84 -22.39
C ILE A 135 5.21 2.04 -22.29
N PHE A 136 4.10 2.60 -22.76
CA PHE A 136 2.78 2.02 -22.60
C PHE A 136 2.60 0.72 -23.41
N PHE A 137 2.89 0.74 -24.68
CA PHE A 137 2.64 -0.41 -25.56
C PHE A 137 3.73 -1.48 -25.47
N LYS A 138 5.00 -1.12 -25.49
CA LYS A 138 6.10 -2.09 -25.56
C LYS A 138 6.48 -2.67 -24.19
N HIS A 139 6.60 -1.82 -23.18
CA HIS A 139 7.12 -2.22 -21.87
C HIS A 139 6.04 -2.61 -20.87
N VAL A 140 4.82 -2.12 -21.02
CA VAL A 140 3.72 -2.38 -20.09
C VAL A 140 2.69 -3.34 -20.70
N LEU A 141 1.96 -2.96 -21.72
CA LEU A 141 0.88 -3.78 -22.28
C LEU A 141 1.35 -5.09 -22.92
N ASN A 142 2.49 -5.10 -23.59
CA ASN A 142 3.06 -6.30 -24.21
C ASN A 142 3.83 -7.20 -23.23
N ASN A 143 4.01 -6.78 -21.99
CA ASN A 143 4.71 -7.58 -20.99
C ASN A 143 3.76 -8.56 -20.31
N LYS A 144 3.75 -9.82 -20.77
CA LYS A 144 2.90 -10.88 -20.22
C LYS A 144 3.09 -11.11 -18.72
N LEU A 145 4.32 -10.92 -18.20
CA LEU A 145 4.61 -11.10 -16.78
C LEU A 145 3.92 -10.04 -15.94
N LEU A 146 3.82 -8.79 -16.41
CA LEU A 146 3.07 -7.74 -15.73
C LEU A 146 1.58 -8.07 -15.64
N TRP A 147 1.00 -8.68 -16.68
CA TRP A 147 -0.40 -9.11 -16.64
C TRP A 147 -0.64 -10.23 -15.61
N TYR A 148 0.25 -11.23 -15.55
CA TYR A 148 0.14 -12.27 -14.50
C TYR A 148 0.23 -11.67 -13.10
N ILE A 149 1.10 -10.70 -12.88
CA ILE A 149 1.24 -10.00 -11.61
C ILE A 149 0.01 -9.15 -11.30
N ALA A 150 -0.54 -8.44 -12.29
CA ALA A 150 -1.75 -7.64 -12.13
C ALA A 150 -2.95 -8.52 -11.74
N ILE A 151 -3.13 -9.67 -12.40
CA ILE A 151 -4.18 -10.63 -12.04
C ILE A 151 -3.94 -11.20 -10.63
N ALA A 152 -2.70 -11.57 -10.29
CA ALA A 152 -2.37 -12.03 -8.94
C ALA A 152 -2.67 -10.95 -7.89
N ASN A 153 -2.40 -9.67 -8.23
CA ASN A 153 -2.72 -8.53 -7.38
C ASN A 153 -4.20 -8.43 -7.06
N ALA A 154 -5.07 -8.60 -8.08
CA ALA A 154 -6.52 -8.61 -7.88
C ALA A 154 -6.96 -9.64 -6.83
N PHE A 155 -6.43 -10.87 -6.91
CA PHE A 155 -6.77 -11.92 -5.93
C PHE A 155 -6.23 -11.62 -4.53
N VAL A 156 -5.02 -11.09 -4.41
CA VAL A 156 -4.43 -10.70 -3.12
C VAL A 156 -5.23 -9.56 -2.48
N TYR A 157 -5.61 -8.56 -3.25
CA TYR A 157 -6.43 -7.46 -2.77
C TYR A 157 -7.86 -7.89 -2.43
N MET A 158 -8.44 -8.82 -3.20
CA MET A 158 -9.75 -9.41 -2.88
C MET A 158 -9.72 -10.09 -1.49
N VAL A 159 -8.66 -10.84 -1.19
CA VAL A 159 -8.48 -11.45 0.13
C VAL A 159 -8.26 -10.37 1.20
N ARG A 160 -7.40 -9.39 0.95
CA ARG A 160 -7.11 -8.31 1.89
C ARG A 160 -8.37 -7.53 2.28
N TYR A 161 -9.09 -7.01 1.30
CA TYR A 161 -10.29 -6.23 1.56
C TYR A 161 -11.45 -7.09 2.04
N GLY A 162 -11.58 -8.31 1.53
CA GLY A 162 -12.58 -9.27 2.01
C GLY A 162 -12.42 -9.57 3.50
N CYS A 163 -11.19 -9.77 3.98
CA CYS A 163 -10.94 -9.97 5.40
C CYS A 163 -11.06 -8.67 6.21
N LEU A 164 -10.55 -7.54 5.68
CA LEU A 164 -10.50 -6.28 6.40
C LEU A 164 -11.89 -5.65 6.57
N ASP A 165 -12.61 -5.46 5.46
CA ASP A 165 -13.85 -4.69 5.45
C ASP A 165 -15.02 -5.48 6.01
N TRP A 166 -15.02 -6.80 5.81
CA TRP A 166 -16.11 -7.66 6.23
C TRP A 166 -15.92 -8.34 7.58
N ALA A 167 -14.68 -8.40 8.11
CA ALA A 167 -14.42 -9.06 9.38
C ALA A 167 -15.26 -8.50 10.54
N PRO A 168 -15.40 -7.18 10.76
CA PRO A 168 -16.21 -6.66 11.86
C PRO A 168 -17.69 -7.05 11.73
N THR A 169 -18.24 -6.97 10.52
CA THR A 169 -19.62 -7.36 10.24
C THR A 169 -19.85 -8.85 10.43
N TYR A 170 -18.95 -9.67 9.86
CA TYR A 170 -19.01 -11.12 10.01
C TYR A 170 -18.91 -11.56 11.47
N LEU A 171 -17.98 -10.99 12.24
CA LEU A 171 -17.80 -11.30 13.65
C LEU A 171 -19.05 -10.94 14.47
N LYS A 172 -19.67 -9.81 14.19
CA LYS A 172 -20.88 -9.37 14.87
C LYS A 172 -22.09 -10.25 14.51
N GLU A 173 -22.32 -10.51 13.22
CA GLU A 173 -23.54 -11.16 12.74
C GLU A 173 -23.47 -12.70 12.84
N SER A 174 -22.33 -13.30 12.54
CA SER A 174 -22.17 -14.75 12.46
C SER A 174 -21.57 -15.38 13.71
N ALA A 175 -20.74 -14.64 14.45
CA ALA A 175 -20.03 -15.15 15.62
C ALA A 175 -20.48 -14.53 16.96
N GLY A 176 -21.42 -13.57 16.93
CA GLY A 176 -22.00 -12.96 18.13
C GLY A 176 -21.06 -12.11 18.96
N TYR A 177 -20.02 -11.56 18.32
CA TYR A 177 -19.02 -10.71 18.99
C TYR A 177 -19.60 -9.34 19.37
N ASP A 178 -19.20 -8.83 20.54
CA ASP A 178 -19.46 -7.44 20.89
C ASP A 178 -18.63 -6.49 20.00
N ILE A 179 -19.16 -5.28 19.79
CA ILE A 179 -18.53 -4.23 18.97
C ILE A 179 -17.10 -3.93 19.44
N LYS A 180 -16.85 -3.95 20.76
CA LYS A 180 -15.50 -3.73 21.31
C LYS A 180 -14.54 -4.86 20.92
N GLN A 181 -14.97 -6.11 20.99
CA GLN A 181 -14.17 -7.27 20.62
C GLN A 181 -13.83 -7.26 19.12
N ALA A 182 -14.80 -6.95 18.28
CA ALA A 182 -14.59 -6.81 16.84
C ALA A 182 -13.62 -5.67 16.51
N GLY A 183 -13.74 -4.52 17.20
CA GLY A 183 -12.81 -3.39 17.04
C GLY A 183 -11.38 -3.72 17.47
N TRP A 184 -11.20 -4.45 18.57
CA TRP A 184 -9.88 -4.90 19.01
C TRP A 184 -9.26 -5.92 18.04
N ALA A 185 -10.04 -6.85 17.50
CA ALA A 185 -9.55 -7.82 16.53
C ALA A 185 -9.08 -7.11 15.24
N TYR A 186 -9.83 -6.10 14.77
CA TYR A 186 -9.44 -5.26 13.65
C TYR A 186 -8.15 -4.46 13.92
N PHE A 187 -8.05 -3.84 15.09
CA PHE A 187 -6.84 -3.12 15.50
C PHE A 187 -5.61 -4.04 15.51
N LEU A 188 -5.73 -5.23 16.07
CA LEU A 188 -4.63 -6.21 16.13
C LEU A 188 -4.23 -6.70 14.74
N TYR A 189 -5.19 -6.86 13.83
CA TYR A 189 -4.92 -7.18 12.42
C TYR A 189 -4.04 -6.11 11.76
N GLU A 190 -4.42 -4.83 11.87
CA GLU A 190 -3.66 -3.72 11.29
C GLU A 190 -2.29 -3.53 11.96
N PHE A 191 -2.22 -3.68 13.27
CA PHE A 191 -0.97 -3.57 14.02
C PHE A 191 0.03 -4.68 13.65
N ALA A 192 -0.45 -5.92 13.49
CA ALA A 192 0.38 -7.05 13.06
C ALA A 192 0.90 -6.90 11.63
N ALA A 193 0.23 -6.13 10.79
CA ALA A 193 0.64 -5.85 9.42
C ALA A 193 2.01 -5.14 9.34
N ILE A 194 2.32 -4.27 10.31
CA ILE A 194 3.58 -3.51 10.33
C ILE A 194 4.79 -4.45 10.41
N PRO A 195 4.97 -5.26 11.48
CA PRO A 195 6.10 -6.17 11.55
C PRO A 195 6.07 -7.23 10.43
N GLY A 196 4.88 -7.68 10.00
CA GLY A 196 4.73 -8.65 8.92
C GLY A 196 5.28 -8.13 7.59
N THR A 197 4.97 -6.89 7.23
CA THR A 197 5.48 -6.25 6.02
C THR A 197 7.00 -6.09 6.08
N LEU A 198 7.55 -5.64 7.20
CA LEU A 198 9.00 -5.46 7.39
C LEU A 198 9.74 -6.79 7.26
N VAL A 199 9.25 -7.83 7.92
CA VAL A 199 9.82 -9.19 7.83
C VAL A 199 9.78 -9.70 6.39
N CYS A 200 8.66 -9.53 5.69
CA CYS A 200 8.50 -9.98 4.31
C CYS A 200 9.47 -9.27 3.35
N GLY A 201 9.63 -7.95 3.48
CA GLY A 201 10.57 -7.17 2.67
C GLY A 201 12.02 -7.58 2.94
N TRP A 202 12.40 -7.73 4.21
CA TRP A 202 13.73 -8.20 4.61
C TRP A 202 14.01 -9.62 4.10
N LEU A 203 13.07 -10.56 4.26
CA LEU A 203 13.19 -11.92 3.72
C LEU A 203 13.40 -11.90 2.21
N SER A 204 12.62 -11.10 1.49
CA SER A 204 12.72 -10.96 0.04
C SER A 204 14.12 -10.53 -0.41
N ASP A 205 14.72 -9.54 0.26
CA ASP A 205 16.03 -9.03 -0.12
C ASP A 205 17.18 -9.92 0.37
N LYS A 206 17.18 -10.32 1.64
CA LYS A 206 18.33 -11.00 2.27
C LYS A 206 18.31 -12.51 2.06
N VAL A 207 17.15 -13.16 2.26
CA VAL A 207 17.05 -14.62 2.16
C VAL A 207 16.82 -15.07 0.73
N PHE A 208 15.84 -14.46 0.07
CA PHE A 208 15.47 -14.82 -1.30
C PHE A 208 16.23 -14.05 -2.39
N LYS A 209 17.18 -13.18 -2.00
CA LYS A 209 18.08 -12.45 -2.92
C LYS A 209 17.33 -11.73 -4.04
N GLY A 210 16.25 -11.03 -3.67
CA GLY A 210 15.41 -10.26 -4.61
C GLY A 210 14.38 -11.07 -5.40
N ARG A 211 14.21 -12.36 -5.13
CA ARG A 211 13.16 -13.19 -5.75
C ARG A 211 11.82 -12.93 -5.07
N ARG A 212 11.11 -11.88 -5.49
CA ARG A 212 9.87 -11.37 -4.87
C ARG A 212 8.75 -12.40 -4.80
N ALA A 213 8.65 -13.28 -5.81
CA ALA A 213 7.57 -14.28 -5.89
C ALA A 213 7.61 -15.31 -4.76
N MET A 214 8.80 -15.74 -4.31
CA MET A 214 8.92 -16.81 -3.31
C MET A 214 8.32 -16.43 -1.96
N PRO A 215 8.72 -15.31 -1.31
CA PRO A 215 8.08 -14.91 -0.05
C PRO A 215 6.59 -14.60 -0.24
N THR A 216 6.17 -14.04 -1.38
CA THR A 216 4.76 -13.82 -1.69
C THR A 216 3.95 -15.11 -1.65
N ILE A 217 4.41 -16.17 -2.31
CA ILE A 217 3.73 -17.48 -2.35
C ILE A 217 3.67 -18.09 -0.95
N ILE A 218 4.77 -18.09 -0.21
CA ILE A 218 4.84 -18.65 1.15
C ILE A 218 3.85 -17.93 2.07
N PHE A 219 3.88 -16.62 2.08
CA PHE A 219 3.00 -15.81 2.92
C PHE A 219 1.52 -16.02 2.55
N MET A 220 1.19 -16.03 1.25
CA MET A 220 -0.19 -16.30 0.81
C MET A 220 -0.67 -17.71 1.14
N ALA A 221 0.20 -18.71 1.09
CA ALA A 221 -0.14 -20.07 1.53
C ALA A 221 -0.49 -20.12 3.03
N ILE A 222 0.29 -19.39 3.86
CA ILE A 222 0.01 -19.25 5.29
C ILE A 222 -1.32 -18.51 5.52
N VAL A 223 -1.56 -17.41 4.78
CA VAL A 223 -2.84 -16.68 4.84
C VAL A 223 -4.02 -17.61 4.54
N ALA A 224 -3.91 -18.45 3.51
CA ALA A 224 -4.98 -19.39 3.16
C ALA A 224 -5.30 -20.37 4.30
N VAL A 225 -4.27 -20.86 5.02
CA VAL A 225 -4.47 -21.71 6.21
C VAL A 225 -5.22 -20.96 7.31
N PHE A 226 -4.83 -19.71 7.60
CA PHE A 226 -5.49 -18.93 8.66
C PHE A 226 -6.90 -18.46 8.27
N ILE A 227 -7.19 -18.23 6.99
CA ILE A 227 -8.56 -17.99 6.51
C ILE A 227 -9.43 -19.24 6.71
N TYR A 228 -8.89 -20.42 6.42
CA TYR A 228 -9.58 -21.69 6.66
C TYR A 228 -9.89 -21.88 8.16
N LEU A 229 -8.92 -21.63 9.04
CA LEU A 229 -9.12 -21.70 10.49
C LEU A 229 -10.14 -20.67 10.99
N TYR A 230 -10.06 -19.44 10.49
CA TYR A 230 -11.02 -18.38 10.78
C TYR A 230 -12.45 -18.77 10.43
N TRP A 231 -12.64 -19.36 9.26
CA TRP A 231 -13.97 -19.83 8.81
C TRP A 231 -14.46 -21.05 9.60
N GLN A 232 -13.62 -22.07 9.76
CA GLN A 232 -14.00 -23.32 10.38
C GLN A 232 -14.30 -23.20 11.88
N PHE A 233 -13.59 -22.33 12.58
CA PHE A 233 -13.70 -22.15 14.02
C PHE A 233 -14.30 -20.79 14.41
N SER A 234 -15.23 -20.28 13.62
CA SER A 234 -15.86 -18.96 13.80
C SER A 234 -16.51 -18.76 15.17
N ALA A 235 -16.96 -19.82 15.84
CA ALA A 235 -17.52 -19.75 17.19
C ALA A 235 -16.46 -19.59 18.31
N ASN A 236 -15.17 -19.79 18.01
CA ASN A 236 -14.12 -19.72 19.01
C ASN A 236 -13.37 -18.37 18.92
N VAL A 237 -13.67 -17.46 19.84
CA VAL A 237 -13.09 -16.10 19.90
C VAL A 237 -11.56 -16.10 19.81
N THR A 238 -10.90 -17.00 20.53
CA THR A 238 -9.43 -17.06 20.59
C THR A 238 -8.83 -17.46 19.24
N ILE A 239 -9.36 -18.51 18.60
CA ILE A 239 -8.87 -18.99 17.29
C ILE A 239 -9.11 -17.91 16.23
N VAL A 240 -10.26 -17.28 16.23
CA VAL A 240 -10.60 -16.20 15.31
C VAL A 240 -9.66 -15.01 15.48
N THR A 241 -9.41 -14.56 16.69
CA THR A 241 -8.50 -13.43 16.95
C THR A 241 -7.07 -13.76 16.53
N ILE A 242 -6.56 -14.95 16.86
CA ILE A 242 -5.22 -15.39 16.43
C ILE A 242 -5.16 -15.46 14.90
N SER A 243 -6.19 -15.99 14.25
CA SER A 243 -6.25 -16.07 12.78
C SER A 243 -6.24 -14.70 12.14
N LEU A 244 -7.00 -13.73 12.66
CA LEU A 244 -6.98 -12.36 12.15
C LEU A 244 -5.62 -11.68 12.32
N ILE A 245 -4.97 -11.84 13.48
CA ILE A 245 -3.61 -11.33 13.72
C ILE A 245 -2.64 -11.94 12.70
N ALA A 246 -2.71 -13.25 12.49
CA ALA A 246 -1.85 -13.95 11.55
C ALA A 246 -2.14 -13.52 10.10
N ILE A 247 -3.41 -13.42 9.69
CA ILE A 247 -3.78 -12.90 8.37
C ILE A 247 -3.21 -11.50 8.18
N GLY A 248 -3.39 -10.59 9.15
CA GLY A 248 -2.83 -9.24 9.11
C GLY A 248 -1.31 -9.25 8.93
N PHE A 249 -0.60 -10.06 9.71
CA PHE A 249 0.85 -10.19 9.63
C PHE A 249 1.32 -10.69 8.25
N PHE A 250 0.66 -11.68 7.67
CA PHE A 250 1.12 -12.32 6.45
C PHE A 250 0.58 -11.70 5.15
N ILE A 251 -0.51 -10.95 5.15
CA ILE A 251 -1.15 -10.43 3.91
C ILE A 251 -0.47 -9.18 3.34
N TYR A 252 -0.01 -8.25 4.19
CA TYR A 252 0.54 -6.97 3.73
C TYR A 252 1.90 -7.08 3.05
N GLY A 253 2.69 -8.11 3.40
CA GLY A 253 3.93 -8.44 2.70
C GLY A 253 3.71 -8.73 1.22
N PRO A 254 2.85 -9.70 0.85
CA PRO A 254 2.44 -9.97 -0.53
C PRO A 254 1.89 -8.75 -1.27
N VAL A 255 0.99 -7.98 -0.65
CA VAL A 255 0.45 -6.74 -1.23
C VAL A 255 1.56 -5.80 -1.66
N MET A 256 2.55 -5.56 -0.82
CA MET A 256 3.69 -4.71 -1.11
C MET A 256 4.63 -5.35 -2.15
N LEU A 257 5.00 -6.64 -1.99
CA LEU A 257 5.97 -7.30 -2.86
C LEU A 257 5.48 -7.47 -4.30
N ILE A 258 4.18 -7.65 -4.53
CA ILE A 258 3.60 -7.67 -5.88
C ILE A 258 3.85 -6.34 -6.58
N GLY A 259 3.64 -5.23 -5.89
CA GLY A 259 3.98 -3.90 -6.40
C GLY A 259 5.46 -3.76 -6.74
N VAL A 260 6.35 -4.17 -5.81
CA VAL A 260 7.82 -4.15 -6.05
C VAL A 260 8.20 -5.02 -7.25
N GLN A 261 7.58 -6.19 -7.40
CA GLN A 261 7.85 -7.09 -8.53
C GLN A 261 7.46 -6.45 -9.86
N ALA A 262 6.36 -5.70 -9.91
CA ALA A 262 5.98 -4.95 -11.10
C ALA A 262 7.01 -3.87 -11.46
N LEU A 263 7.55 -3.18 -10.45
CA LEU A 263 8.62 -2.20 -10.63
C LEU A 263 9.91 -2.85 -11.13
N ASP A 264 10.25 -4.04 -10.64
CA ASP A 264 11.47 -4.76 -11.01
C ASP A 264 11.40 -5.37 -12.43
N LEU A 265 10.20 -5.58 -12.98
CA LEU A 265 9.97 -6.13 -14.34
C LEU A 265 9.94 -5.09 -15.44
N ALA A 266 9.83 -3.82 -15.11
CA ALA A 266 9.80 -2.73 -16.08
C ALA A 266 11.12 -1.95 -16.04
N PRO A 267 11.54 -1.33 -17.16
CA PRO A 267 12.61 -0.34 -17.15
C PRO A 267 12.27 0.79 -16.17
N LYS A 268 13.28 1.42 -15.55
CA LYS A 268 13.08 2.49 -14.56
C LYS A 268 12.13 3.59 -15.05
N ASN A 269 12.28 4.00 -16.30
CA ASN A 269 11.42 5.02 -16.91
C ASN A 269 9.98 4.56 -17.15
N ALA A 270 9.72 3.25 -17.15
CA ALA A 270 8.39 2.65 -17.26
C ALA A 270 7.82 2.17 -15.91
N ALA A 271 8.60 2.24 -14.82
CA ALA A 271 8.24 1.70 -13.52
C ALA A 271 6.92 2.30 -12.98
N GLY A 272 6.74 3.62 -13.09
CA GLY A 272 5.49 4.27 -12.68
C GLY A 272 4.27 3.77 -13.46
N THR A 273 4.39 3.57 -14.77
CA THR A 273 3.30 3.05 -15.61
C THR A 273 3.01 1.56 -15.31
N ALA A 274 4.05 0.77 -15.03
CA ALA A 274 3.89 -0.63 -14.61
C ALA A 274 3.19 -0.72 -13.25
N ALA A 275 3.56 0.14 -12.31
CA ALA A 275 2.85 0.28 -11.03
C ALA A 275 1.38 0.68 -11.22
N GLY A 276 1.10 1.59 -12.14
CA GLY A 276 -0.26 2.00 -12.50
C GLY A 276 -1.09 0.85 -13.06
N LEU A 277 -0.52 0.01 -13.94
CA LEU A 277 -1.21 -1.17 -14.46
C LEU A 277 -1.59 -2.15 -13.35
N THR A 278 -0.65 -2.46 -12.44
CA THR A 278 -0.93 -3.37 -11.31
C THR A 278 -1.93 -2.78 -10.31
N GLY A 279 -1.94 -1.47 -10.12
CA GLY A 279 -2.90 -0.78 -9.27
C GLY A 279 -4.30 -0.64 -9.86
N PHE A 280 -4.47 -0.88 -11.16
CA PHE A 280 -5.78 -0.89 -11.82
C PHE A 280 -6.59 -2.15 -11.49
N PHE A 281 -5.95 -3.26 -11.20
CA PHE A 281 -6.52 -4.54 -10.79
C PHE A 281 -6.47 -4.72 -9.27
#